data_6ba689c4e37de0b954d3f40244b7d484
#
_entry.id   6ba689c4e37de0b954d3f40244b7d484
#
_cell.length_a   1.000
_cell.length_b   1.000
_cell.length_c   1.000
_cell.angle_alpha   90.00
_cell.angle_beta   90.00
_cell.angle_gamma   90.00
#
_symmetry.space_group_name_H-M   'P 1'
#
loop_
_entity.id
_entity.type
_entity.pdbx_description
1 polymer ?
#
loop_
_entity_poly.entity_id
_entity_poly.type
_entity_poly.pdbx_seq_one_letter_code
_entity_poly.pdbx_strand_id
1 'polypeptide(L)'
;MQPPPIDWNKIDAIIDKHTGQKWGLIPLLQAVQELCGYIPPESIDTIAEAMKMFPSQVQGVITFYSGFALKPKGKYVLKVCRGTACHVKGSRSILRLMQKELNLTEGETSPDYQFTLETVACLGACFLAPTMMINRDYFGKLSPTKVTSVLGEYQKT
;
A
#
# COMPACT_ATOMS: atom_id res chain seq x y z
N MET A 1 -2.59 8.41 -16.49
CA MET A 1 -2.21 7.01 -16.82
C MET A 1 -3.30 6.10 -16.29
N GLN A 2 -3.67 5.03 -16.99
CA GLN A 2 -4.63 4.04 -16.45
C GLN A 2 -3.90 3.08 -15.52
N PRO A 3 -4.59 2.49 -14.52
CA PRO A 3 -4.00 1.43 -13.71
C PRO A 3 -3.49 0.31 -14.64
N PRO A 4 -2.44 -0.43 -14.23
CA PRO A 4 -1.90 -1.51 -15.06
C PRO A 4 -3.02 -2.49 -15.46
N PRO A 5 -3.05 -2.98 -16.70
CA PRO A 5 -4.07 -3.91 -17.15
C PRO A 5 -4.05 -5.16 -16.29
N ILE A 6 -5.23 -5.57 -15.82
CA ILE A 6 -5.40 -6.77 -14.99
C ILE A 6 -5.30 -8.00 -15.88
N ASP A 7 -4.40 -8.92 -15.57
CA ASP A 7 -4.27 -10.21 -16.20
C ASP A 7 -5.15 -11.24 -15.49
N TRP A 8 -6.40 -11.36 -15.93
CA TRP A 8 -7.38 -12.25 -15.32
C TRP A 8 -6.97 -13.72 -15.36
N ASN A 9 -6.29 -14.17 -16.41
CA ASN A 9 -5.82 -15.56 -16.49
C ASN A 9 -4.83 -15.91 -15.38
N LYS A 10 -3.99 -14.97 -14.99
CA LYS A 10 -3.07 -15.17 -13.84
C LYS A 10 -3.80 -15.16 -12.50
N ILE A 11 -4.84 -14.33 -12.38
CA ILE A 11 -5.68 -14.30 -11.17
C ILE A 11 -6.38 -15.66 -11.03
N ASP A 12 -6.99 -16.18 -12.08
CA ASP A 12 -7.66 -17.48 -12.08
C ASP A 12 -6.68 -18.61 -11.70
N ALA A 13 -5.48 -18.60 -12.25
CA ALA A 13 -4.45 -19.59 -11.88
C ALA A 13 -4.03 -19.50 -10.39
N ILE A 14 -4.01 -18.28 -9.81
CA ILE A 14 -3.75 -18.09 -8.38
C ILE A 14 -4.93 -18.64 -7.55
N ILE A 15 -6.15 -18.36 -7.97
CA ILE A 15 -7.36 -18.86 -7.31
C ILE A 15 -7.36 -20.39 -7.29
N ASP A 16 -7.15 -21.02 -8.43
CA ASP A 16 -7.12 -22.49 -8.58
C ASP A 16 -6.08 -23.13 -7.65
N LYS A 17 -4.90 -22.54 -7.55
CA LYS A 17 -3.82 -23.02 -6.67
C LYS A 17 -4.19 -23.02 -5.19
N HIS A 18 -5.08 -22.13 -4.75
CA HIS A 18 -5.46 -21.98 -3.34
C HIS A 18 -6.84 -22.57 -3.04
N THR A 19 -7.60 -22.97 -4.06
CA THR A 19 -8.91 -23.59 -3.92
C THR A 19 -8.81 -24.88 -3.11
N GLY A 20 -9.74 -25.08 -2.18
CA GLY A 20 -9.79 -26.29 -1.32
C GLY A 20 -8.84 -26.25 -0.11
N GLN A 21 -8.00 -25.24 0.04
CA GLN A 21 -7.15 -25.10 1.22
C GLN A 21 -7.95 -24.43 2.36
N LYS A 22 -8.03 -25.08 3.52
CA LYS A 22 -8.80 -24.62 4.69
C LYS A 22 -8.44 -23.19 5.15
N TRP A 23 -7.20 -22.74 4.92
CA TRP A 23 -6.65 -21.43 5.32
C TRP A 23 -6.13 -20.63 4.12
N GLY A 24 -6.67 -20.90 2.91
CA GLY A 24 -6.15 -20.40 1.65
C GLY A 24 -6.50 -18.93 1.36
N LEU A 25 -7.51 -18.34 2.03
CA LEU A 25 -8.00 -16.99 1.66
C LEU A 25 -6.92 -15.89 1.80
N ILE A 26 -6.25 -15.80 2.94
CA ILE A 26 -5.23 -14.75 3.15
C ILE A 26 -4.05 -14.90 2.19
N PRO A 27 -3.43 -16.09 2.03
CA PRO A 27 -2.39 -16.30 1.04
C PRO A 27 -2.85 -16.00 -0.40
N LEU A 28 -4.09 -16.37 -0.74
CA LEU A 28 -4.67 -16.05 -2.06
C LEU A 28 -4.77 -14.54 -2.27
N LEU A 29 -5.34 -13.80 -1.32
CA LEU A 29 -5.45 -12.35 -1.38
C LEU A 29 -4.07 -11.67 -1.47
N GLN A 30 -3.07 -12.19 -0.74
CA GLN A 30 -1.69 -11.71 -0.83
C GLN A 30 -1.10 -11.91 -2.23
N ALA A 31 -1.28 -13.11 -2.82
CA ALA A 31 -0.77 -13.41 -4.15
C ALA A 31 -1.47 -12.57 -5.24
N VAL A 32 -2.78 -12.35 -5.14
CA VAL A 32 -3.52 -11.45 -6.05
C VAL A 32 -3.02 -10.03 -5.92
N GLN A 33 -2.84 -9.53 -4.68
CA GLN A 33 -2.32 -8.19 -4.46
C GLN A 33 -0.86 -8.03 -4.91
N GLU A 34 -0.03 -9.06 -4.77
CA GLU A 34 1.35 -9.03 -5.27
C GLU A 34 1.39 -8.95 -6.79
N LEU A 35 0.47 -9.62 -7.47
CA LEU A 35 0.34 -9.60 -8.94
C LEU A 35 -0.15 -8.24 -9.44
N CYS A 36 -1.22 -7.69 -8.84
CA CYS A 36 -1.93 -6.50 -9.34
C CYS A 36 -1.54 -5.19 -8.64
N GLY A 37 -0.83 -5.28 -7.48
CA GLY A 37 -0.58 -4.12 -6.59
C GLY A 37 -1.76 -3.78 -5.68
N TYR A 38 -2.94 -4.35 -5.94
CA TYR A 38 -4.17 -4.20 -5.15
C TYR A 38 -5.07 -5.41 -5.42
N ILE A 39 -6.17 -5.54 -4.69
CA ILE A 39 -7.18 -6.57 -4.94
C ILE A 39 -8.29 -5.93 -5.79
N PRO A 40 -8.45 -6.33 -7.06
CA PRO A 40 -9.53 -5.82 -7.89
C PRO A 40 -10.90 -6.17 -7.28
N PRO A 41 -11.82 -5.21 -7.09
CA PRO A 41 -13.14 -5.49 -6.55
C PRO A 41 -13.90 -6.56 -7.33
N GLU A 42 -13.69 -6.59 -8.65
CA GLU A 42 -14.32 -7.55 -9.56
C GLU A 42 -13.86 -9.00 -9.32
N SER A 43 -12.70 -9.21 -8.69
CA SER A 43 -12.20 -10.55 -8.34
C SER A 43 -12.84 -11.14 -7.07
N ILE A 44 -13.54 -10.31 -6.27
CA ILE A 44 -14.08 -10.73 -4.98
C ILE A 44 -15.10 -11.84 -5.12
N ASP A 45 -16.00 -11.73 -6.09
CA ASP A 45 -17.04 -12.74 -6.31
C ASP A 45 -16.44 -14.07 -6.77
N THR A 46 -15.48 -14.05 -7.69
CA THR A 46 -14.76 -15.26 -8.15
C THR A 46 -13.98 -15.93 -7.01
N ILE A 47 -13.29 -15.11 -6.20
CA ILE A 47 -12.57 -15.60 -5.02
C ILE A 47 -13.54 -16.24 -4.01
N ALA A 48 -14.69 -15.60 -3.75
CA ALA A 48 -15.69 -16.07 -2.82
C ALA A 48 -16.27 -17.41 -3.27
N GLU A 49 -16.60 -17.56 -4.55
CA GLU A 49 -17.10 -18.81 -5.14
C GLU A 49 -16.08 -19.94 -5.01
N ALA A 50 -14.83 -19.68 -5.40
CA ALA A 50 -13.75 -20.67 -5.33
C ALA A 50 -13.45 -21.14 -3.88
N MET A 51 -13.54 -20.20 -2.93
CA MET A 51 -13.32 -20.50 -1.51
C MET A 51 -14.58 -21.00 -0.79
N LYS A 52 -15.73 -21.11 -1.47
CA LYS A 52 -17.04 -21.47 -0.90
C LYS A 52 -17.44 -20.59 0.28
N MET A 53 -17.23 -19.29 0.12
CA MET A 53 -17.54 -18.25 1.11
C MET A 53 -18.51 -17.23 0.53
N PHE A 54 -19.12 -16.40 1.39
CA PHE A 54 -19.88 -15.26 0.92
C PHE A 54 -18.93 -14.10 0.54
N PRO A 55 -19.21 -13.32 -0.52
CA PRO A 55 -18.42 -12.15 -0.91
C PRO A 55 -18.19 -11.17 0.25
N SER A 56 -19.17 -11.00 1.13
CA SER A 56 -19.08 -10.17 2.33
C SER A 56 -18.01 -10.65 3.32
N GLN A 57 -17.75 -11.95 3.41
CA GLN A 57 -16.71 -12.51 4.26
C GLN A 57 -15.32 -12.21 3.68
N VAL A 58 -15.16 -12.35 2.36
CA VAL A 58 -13.92 -12.00 1.66
C VAL A 58 -13.63 -10.50 1.82
N GLN A 59 -14.63 -9.66 1.59
CA GLN A 59 -14.52 -8.21 1.76
C GLN A 59 -14.24 -7.83 3.21
N GLY A 60 -14.82 -8.51 4.18
CA GLY A 60 -14.55 -8.33 5.60
C GLY A 60 -13.08 -8.59 5.93
N VAL A 61 -12.46 -9.64 5.38
CA VAL A 61 -11.03 -9.92 5.55
C VAL A 61 -10.18 -8.82 4.91
N ILE A 62 -10.50 -8.40 3.68
CA ILE A 62 -9.75 -7.34 2.98
C ILE A 62 -9.77 -6.03 3.77
N THR A 63 -10.92 -5.64 4.30
CA THR A 63 -11.06 -4.38 5.05
C THR A 63 -10.49 -4.46 6.47
N PHE A 64 -10.44 -5.64 7.07
CA PHE A 64 -9.87 -5.85 8.40
C PHE A 64 -8.34 -5.72 8.40
N TYR A 65 -7.66 -6.26 7.40
CA TYR A 65 -6.20 -6.22 7.31
C TYR A 65 -5.73 -4.98 6.55
N SER A 66 -5.10 -4.03 7.23
CA SER A 66 -4.57 -2.78 6.65
C SER A 66 -3.50 -3.00 5.56
N GLY A 67 -2.99 -4.22 5.42
CA GLY A 67 -2.05 -4.60 4.36
C GLY A 67 -2.71 -4.75 3.00
N PHE A 68 -4.03 -4.99 2.94
CA PHE A 68 -4.75 -5.11 1.68
C PHE A 68 -5.24 -3.75 1.16
N ALA A 69 -5.34 -3.62 -0.16
CA ALA A 69 -5.82 -2.44 -0.85
C ALA A 69 -6.83 -2.81 -1.92
N LEU A 70 -7.99 -2.11 -1.94
CA LEU A 70 -9.03 -2.25 -2.96
C LEU A 70 -8.87 -1.26 -4.12
N LYS A 71 -7.92 -0.34 -4.00
CA LYS A 71 -7.64 0.67 -5.03
C LYS A 71 -6.20 0.51 -5.51
N PRO A 72 -5.95 0.75 -6.81
CA PRO A 72 -4.60 0.69 -7.34
C PRO A 72 -3.71 1.70 -6.63
N LYS A 73 -2.50 1.26 -6.28
CA LYS A 73 -1.46 2.11 -5.69
C LYS A 73 -0.46 2.55 -6.76
N GLY A 74 0.23 3.64 -6.49
CA GLY A 74 1.31 4.12 -7.32
C GLY A 74 2.54 3.21 -7.28
N LYS A 75 3.43 3.40 -8.23
CA LYS A 75 4.74 2.71 -8.32
C LYS A 75 5.54 2.85 -7.01
N TYR A 76 5.45 4.00 -6.36
CA TYR A 76 6.11 4.31 -5.10
C TYR A 76 5.08 4.57 -3.99
N VAL A 77 5.01 3.66 -3.04
CA VAL A 77 4.15 3.80 -1.86
C VAL A 77 4.96 4.41 -0.72
N LEU A 78 4.64 5.66 -0.40
CA LEU A 78 5.29 6.41 0.68
C LEU A 78 4.50 6.22 1.97
N LYS A 79 5.15 5.70 3.00
CA LYS A 79 4.55 5.49 4.33
C LYS A 79 5.24 6.37 5.35
N VAL A 80 4.51 7.33 5.92
CA VAL A 80 5.02 8.24 6.95
C VAL A 80 4.63 7.71 8.32
N CYS A 81 5.61 7.55 9.21
CA CYS A 81 5.37 7.09 10.57
C CYS A 81 4.74 8.19 11.44
N ARG A 82 3.59 7.88 12.09
CA ARG A 82 2.89 8.75 13.03
C ARG A 82 3.08 8.35 14.50
N GLY A 83 3.91 7.34 14.77
CA GLY A 83 4.19 6.87 16.14
C GLY A 83 4.76 7.97 17.02
N THR A 84 4.63 7.83 18.34
CA THR A 84 4.98 8.86 19.34
C THR A 84 6.38 9.43 19.14
N ALA A 85 7.40 8.60 18.98
CA ALA A 85 8.78 9.07 18.79
C ALA A 85 8.94 9.92 17.52
N CYS A 86 8.29 9.52 16.40
CA CYS A 86 8.30 10.28 15.16
C CYS A 86 7.49 11.57 15.29
N HIS A 87 6.35 11.52 15.97
CA HIS A 87 5.48 12.67 16.19
C HIS A 87 6.22 13.77 16.97
N VAL A 88 6.85 13.42 18.09
CA VAL A 88 7.64 14.34 18.92
C VAL A 88 8.80 14.96 18.15
N LYS A 89 9.41 14.18 17.25
CA LYS A 89 10.51 14.64 16.39
C LYS A 89 10.06 15.30 15.08
N GLY A 90 8.77 15.65 14.93
CA GLY A 90 8.27 16.51 13.85
C GLY A 90 7.77 15.78 12.60
N SER A 91 7.41 14.49 12.67
CA SER A 91 6.88 13.75 11.50
C SER A 91 5.62 14.40 10.89
N ARG A 92 4.85 15.14 11.70
CA ARG A 92 3.68 15.91 11.21
C ARG A 92 4.08 17.00 10.21
N SER A 93 5.20 17.69 10.44
CA SER A 93 5.73 18.69 9.51
C SER A 93 6.27 18.04 8.24
N ILE A 94 6.91 16.87 8.37
CA ILE A 94 7.35 16.05 7.24
C ILE A 94 6.15 15.62 6.38
N LEU A 95 5.08 15.12 7.00
CA LEU A 95 3.86 14.73 6.29
C LEU A 95 3.26 15.91 5.51
N ARG A 96 3.12 17.07 6.14
CA ARG A 96 2.60 18.28 5.48
C ARG A 96 3.46 18.73 4.30
N LEU A 97 4.78 18.63 4.44
CA LEU A 97 5.70 18.94 3.35
C LEU A 97 5.47 17.97 2.18
N MET A 98 5.39 16.65 2.44
CA MET A 98 5.14 15.66 1.40
C MET A 98 3.78 15.85 0.72
N GLN A 99 2.74 16.16 1.48
CA GLN A 99 1.42 16.48 0.95
C GLN A 99 1.48 17.67 -0.04
N LYS A 100 2.24 18.71 0.32
CA LYS A 100 2.43 19.89 -0.53
C LYS A 100 3.26 19.59 -1.78
N GLU A 101 4.39 18.91 -1.64
CA GLU A 101 5.31 18.58 -2.74
C GLU A 101 4.67 17.64 -3.77
N LEU A 102 3.86 16.68 -3.32
CA LEU A 102 3.21 15.70 -4.17
C LEU A 102 1.78 16.11 -4.59
N ASN A 103 1.24 17.17 -3.98
CA ASN A 103 -0.16 17.58 -4.11
C ASN A 103 -1.14 16.41 -3.85
N LEU A 104 -0.88 15.64 -2.79
CA LEU A 104 -1.67 14.48 -2.38
C LEU A 104 -2.12 14.63 -0.94
N THR A 105 -3.31 14.12 -0.63
CA THR A 105 -3.73 13.92 0.75
C THR A 105 -3.40 12.50 1.23
N GLU A 106 -3.55 12.27 2.54
CA GLU A 106 -3.30 10.96 3.16
C GLU A 106 -4.25 9.90 2.58
N GLY A 107 -3.70 8.80 2.09
CA GLY A 107 -4.42 7.70 1.46
C GLY A 107 -4.64 7.87 -0.05
N GLU A 108 -4.17 8.95 -0.64
CA GLU A 108 -4.34 9.20 -2.07
C GLU A 108 -3.18 8.70 -2.91
N THR A 109 -3.51 8.39 -4.16
CA THR A 109 -2.57 8.05 -5.23
C THR A 109 -2.55 9.18 -6.26
N SER A 110 -1.37 9.54 -6.72
CA SER A 110 -1.22 10.57 -7.76
C SER A 110 -1.91 10.16 -9.06
N PRO A 111 -2.44 11.13 -9.86
CA PRO A 111 -3.16 10.82 -11.09
C PRO A 111 -2.32 10.09 -12.14
N ASP A 112 -1.01 10.18 -12.05
CA ASP A 112 -0.04 9.50 -12.91
C ASP A 112 0.35 8.11 -12.40
N TYR A 113 -0.22 7.66 -11.25
CA TYR A 113 0.12 6.42 -10.55
C TYR A 113 1.62 6.29 -10.19
N GLN A 114 2.32 7.39 -10.05
CA GLN A 114 3.71 7.39 -9.58
C GLN A 114 3.78 7.19 -8.07
N PHE A 115 2.99 7.95 -7.32
CA PHE A 115 3.07 8.00 -5.86
C PHE A 115 1.75 7.68 -5.18
N THR A 116 1.83 6.96 -4.06
CA THR A 116 0.74 6.84 -3.09
C THR A 116 1.25 7.31 -1.74
N LEU A 117 0.54 8.24 -1.09
CA LEU A 117 0.92 8.74 0.23
C LEU A 117 0.06 8.09 1.31
N GLU A 118 0.70 7.31 2.17
CA GLU A 118 0.06 6.63 3.31
C GLU A 118 0.68 7.07 4.63
N THR A 119 -0.04 6.91 5.72
CA THR A 119 0.52 7.00 7.06
C THR A 119 0.38 5.67 7.79
N VAL A 120 1.29 5.42 8.70
CA VAL A 120 1.27 4.21 9.54
C VAL A 120 1.46 4.58 11.00
N ALA A 121 0.83 3.80 11.87
CA ALA A 121 0.94 4.02 13.32
C ALA A 121 2.39 3.90 13.80
N CYS A 122 3.14 2.90 13.31
CA CYS A 122 4.56 2.74 13.62
C CYS A 122 5.26 1.90 12.54
N LEU A 123 6.47 2.33 12.11
CA LEU A 123 7.36 1.58 11.22
C LEU A 123 8.35 0.67 11.97
N GLY A 124 8.35 0.65 13.29
CA GLY A 124 9.29 -0.13 14.10
C GLY A 124 10.70 0.45 14.23
N ALA A 125 11.04 1.50 13.48
CA ALA A 125 12.38 2.10 13.42
C ALA A 125 12.51 3.38 14.27
N CYS A 126 12.08 3.34 15.54
CA CYS A 126 11.97 4.53 16.40
C CYS A 126 13.31 5.23 16.68
N PHE A 127 14.43 4.51 16.62
CA PHE A 127 15.78 5.07 16.77
C PHE A 127 16.17 5.97 15.58
N LEU A 128 15.54 5.79 14.43
CA LEU A 128 15.71 6.63 13.23
C LEU A 128 14.68 7.78 13.15
N ALA A 129 13.85 7.97 14.15
CA ALA A 129 12.77 8.97 14.11
C ALA A 129 13.29 10.40 13.81
N PRO A 130 12.56 11.21 13.02
CA PRO A 130 11.36 10.86 12.26
C PRO A 130 11.68 10.00 11.05
N THR A 131 10.79 9.03 10.72
CA THR A 131 11.02 8.03 9.66
C THR A 131 9.88 8.01 8.65
N MET A 132 10.24 7.72 7.41
CA MET A 132 9.34 7.30 6.34
C MET A 132 9.90 6.06 5.65
N MET A 133 9.07 5.40 4.88
CA MET A 133 9.43 4.27 4.02
C MET A 133 8.90 4.53 2.62
N ILE A 134 9.68 4.22 1.60
CA ILE A 134 9.26 4.20 0.20
C ILE A 134 9.40 2.76 -0.27
N ASN A 135 8.29 2.12 -0.59
CA ASN A 135 8.22 0.68 -0.86
C ASN A 135 8.83 -0.15 0.28
N ARG A 136 10.09 -0.59 0.14
CA ARG A 136 10.84 -1.37 1.15
C ARG A 136 12.01 -0.59 1.76
N ASP A 137 12.31 0.60 1.24
CA ASP A 137 13.46 1.40 1.67
C ASP A 137 13.10 2.32 2.82
N TYR A 138 13.89 2.26 3.90
CA TYR A 138 13.69 3.08 5.10
C TYR A 138 14.54 4.34 5.06
N PHE A 139 13.90 5.48 5.33
CA PHE A 139 14.54 6.79 5.45
C PHE A 139 14.31 7.35 6.85
N GLY A 140 15.38 7.55 7.57
CA GLY A 140 15.33 8.03 8.95
C GLY A 140 16.06 9.36 9.15
N LYS A 141 15.87 9.93 10.37
CA LYS A 141 16.38 11.26 10.74
C LYS A 141 16.01 12.30 9.69
N LEU A 142 14.72 12.31 9.33
CA LEU A 142 14.19 13.16 8.28
C LEU A 142 14.27 14.63 8.68
N SER A 143 14.76 15.44 7.74
CA SER A 143 14.64 16.89 7.73
C SER A 143 13.87 17.31 6.48
N PRO A 144 13.30 18.53 6.43
CA PRO A 144 12.64 19.03 5.23
C PRO A 144 13.51 18.92 3.98
N THR A 145 14.78 19.32 4.07
CA THR A 145 15.74 19.24 2.97
C THR A 145 15.99 17.81 2.50
N LYS A 146 16.12 16.86 3.44
CA LYS A 146 16.31 15.44 3.11
C LYS A 146 15.09 14.86 2.42
N VAL A 147 13.89 15.21 2.86
CA VAL A 147 12.64 14.75 2.22
C VAL A 147 12.55 15.23 0.78
N THR A 148 12.78 16.52 0.54
CA THR A 148 12.76 17.09 -0.83
C THR A 148 13.82 16.45 -1.72
N SER A 149 15.03 16.18 -1.20
CA SER A 149 16.09 15.50 -1.95
C SER A 149 15.67 14.09 -2.34
N VAL A 150 15.17 13.30 -1.38
CA VAL A 150 14.72 11.91 -1.62
C VAL A 150 13.55 11.89 -2.61
N LEU A 151 12.54 12.73 -2.43
CA LEU A 151 11.41 12.79 -3.36
C LEU A 151 11.87 13.17 -4.78
N GLY A 152 12.81 14.10 -4.91
CA GLY A 152 13.38 14.50 -6.20
C GLY A 152 14.12 13.37 -6.94
N GLU A 153 14.73 12.43 -6.24
CA GLU A 153 15.33 11.23 -6.84
C GLU A 153 14.27 10.30 -7.45
N TYR A 154 13.16 10.07 -6.73
CA TYR A 154 12.06 9.20 -7.19
C TYR A 154 11.16 9.86 -8.25
N GLN A 155 11.12 11.19 -8.34
CA GLN A 155 10.40 11.91 -9.39
C GLN A 155 11.12 11.87 -10.75
N LYS A 156 12.43 11.65 -10.77
CA LYS A 156 13.24 11.60 -11.99
C LYS A 156 13.30 10.21 -12.63
N THR A 157 12.79 9.17 -11.95
CA THR A 157 12.83 7.76 -12.37
C THR A 157 11.49 7.30 -12.91
#